data_a99a790bb6b89b84fcae656685a0d813
#
_entry.id   a99a790bb6b89b84fcae656685a0d813
#
_cell.length_a   1.000
_cell.length_b   1.000
_cell.length_c   1.000
_cell.angle_alpha   90.00
_cell.angle_beta   90.00
_cell.angle_gamma   90.00
#
_symmetry.space_group_name_H-M   'P 1'
#
loop_
_entity.id
_entity.type
_entity.pdbx_description
1 polymer ?
#
loop_
_entity_poly.entity_id
_entity_poly.type
_entity_poly.pdbx_seq_one_letter_code
_entity_poly.pdbx_strand_id
1 'polypeptide(L)'
;MSHIRRLLPSLNALVAFEAAVRCGTFANAARELGVTSPAVSRTIGRLELHLGMQLFKRTPMGAELTEQGGDLFAEVSKSFSNIERVLAGLRQNAQTKRRTLRISVSGAFATHWFMPRMNQFQALFPDVDIQWQLIIGPLDCPVNDADIAMRFDPKVDDRYRIFPLMPEILLPVRSPAFDFNSKQSQSGLNQVITLSGSQFRWADLYSVDALTEIARELQFSDYNVVVQAALMGQGNAIGWLSVVSTLLANGSLVPSHPVVVSTGRSCNLVTSIKTDEWFIRDICDWIIDEYRRDVREINKAYEGLINEF
;
A
#
# COMPACT_ATOMS: atom_id res chain seq x y z
N MET A 1 -9.21 -24.28 27.40
CA MET A 1 -9.10 -25.28 26.29
C MET A 1 -9.65 -24.63 25.03
N SER A 2 -8.87 -24.62 23.96
CA SER A 2 -9.18 -23.89 22.73
C SER A 2 -10.50 -24.35 22.10
N HIS A 3 -11.47 -23.43 21.91
CA HIS A 3 -12.73 -23.63 21.21
C HIS A 3 -12.55 -24.16 19.77
N ILE A 4 -11.39 -23.93 19.15
CA ILE A 4 -11.05 -24.32 17.78
C ILE A 4 -11.15 -25.83 17.55
N ARG A 5 -10.79 -26.68 18.54
CA ARG A 5 -10.93 -28.14 18.42
C ARG A 5 -12.36 -28.64 18.31
N ARG A 6 -13.36 -27.84 18.70
CA ARG A 6 -14.77 -28.17 18.57
C ARG A 6 -15.36 -27.70 17.23
N LEU A 7 -14.71 -26.72 16.60
CA LEU A 7 -15.18 -26.10 15.36
C LEU A 7 -14.51 -26.70 14.11
N LEU A 8 -13.45 -27.52 14.26
CA LEU A 8 -12.71 -28.09 13.14
C LEU A 8 -12.43 -29.56 13.36
N PRO A 9 -12.57 -30.40 12.30
CA PRO A 9 -12.23 -31.83 12.39
C PRO A 9 -10.72 -32.03 12.57
N SER A 10 -9.89 -31.19 11.96
CA SER A 10 -8.43 -31.13 12.13
C SER A 10 -7.86 -29.87 11.50
N LEU A 11 -6.69 -29.42 11.98
CA LEU A 11 -5.97 -28.31 11.35
C LEU A 11 -5.53 -28.64 9.91
N ASN A 12 -5.20 -29.91 9.65
CA ASN A 12 -4.85 -30.37 8.29
C ASN A 12 -5.98 -30.18 7.28
N ALA A 13 -7.25 -30.10 7.75
CA ALA A 13 -8.37 -29.82 6.87
C ALA A 13 -8.36 -28.39 6.36
N LEU A 14 -7.98 -27.42 7.19
CA LEU A 14 -7.76 -26.03 6.74
C LEU A 14 -6.56 -25.90 5.83
N VAL A 15 -5.46 -26.61 6.13
CA VAL A 15 -4.26 -26.64 5.25
C VAL A 15 -4.59 -27.17 3.87
N ALA A 16 -5.34 -28.29 3.79
CA ALA A 16 -5.76 -28.87 2.52
C ALA A 16 -6.73 -27.95 1.75
N PHE A 17 -7.62 -27.27 2.46
CA PHE A 17 -8.56 -26.32 1.88
C PHE A 17 -7.82 -25.10 1.30
N GLU A 18 -6.95 -24.44 2.09
CA GLU A 18 -6.16 -23.28 1.66
C GLU A 18 -5.31 -23.61 0.44
N ALA A 19 -4.55 -24.74 0.47
CA ALA A 19 -3.72 -25.16 -0.65
C ALA A 19 -4.55 -25.44 -1.91
N ALA A 20 -5.76 -26.02 -1.77
CA ALA A 20 -6.65 -26.28 -2.89
C ALA A 20 -7.12 -25.01 -3.60
N VAL A 21 -7.41 -23.96 -2.82
CA VAL A 21 -7.79 -22.65 -3.38
C VAL A 21 -6.61 -21.96 -4.03
N ARG A 22 -5.50 -21.84 -3.33
CA ARG A 22 -4.30 -21.13 -3.79
C ARG A 22 -3.67 -21.78 -5.03
N CYS A 23 -3.62 -23.11 -5.08
CA CYS A 23 -3.09 -23.86 -6.22
C CYS A 23 -4.08 -24.00 -7.40
N GLY A 24 -5.33 -23.56 -7.22
CA GLY A 24 -6.38 -23.58 -8.24
C GLY A 24 -6.96 -24.94 -8.57
N THR A 25 -6.29 -26.05 -8.22
CA THR A 25 -6.78 -27.43 -8.43
C THR A 25 -6.39 -28.36 -7.29
N PHE A 26 -7.24 -29.37 -7.02
CA PHE A 26 -6.94 -30.41 -6.02
C PHE A 26 -5.69 -31.24 -6.38
N ALA A 27 -5.37 -31.38 -7.67
CA ALA A 27 -4.19 -32.09 -8.12
C ALA A 27 -2.89 -31.32 -7.81
N ASN A 28 -2.89 -30.01 -8.02
CA ASN A 28 -1.75 -29.15 -7.69
C ASN A 28 -1.53 -29.05 -6.17
N ALA A 29 -2.61 -28.86 -5.39
CA ALA A 29 -2.56 -28.89 -3.94
C ALA A 29 -2.02 -30.22 -3.40
N ALA A 30 -2.44 -31.35 -3.97
CA ALA A 30 -1.96 -32.66 -3.60
C ALA A 30 -0.45 -32.81 -3.82
N ARG A 31 0.06 -32.29 -4.94
CA ARG A 31 1.50 -32.27 -5.24
C ARG A 31 2.28 -31.44 -4.25
N GLU A 32 1.79 -30.27 -3.90
CA GLU A 32 2.41 -29.38 -2.91
C GLU A 32 2.44 -30.03 -1.53
N LEU A 33 1.32 -30.63 -1.11
CA LEU A 33 1.18 -31.25 0.21
C LEU A 33 1.82 -32.66 0.32
N GLY A 34 2.38 -33.21 -0.77
CA GLY A 34 2.96 -34.53 -0.78
C GLY A 34 1.94 -35.67 -0.55
N VAL A 35 0.68 -35.50 -0.97
CA VAL A 35 -0.42 -36.45 -0.80
C VAL A 35 -1.10 -36.73 -2.14
N THR A 36 -2.09 -37.64 -2.16
CA THR A 36 -2.87 -37.90 -3.36
C THR A 36 -4.07 -36.95 -3.52
N SER A 37 -4.47 -36.66 -4.76
CA SER A 37 -5.64 -35.80 -5.04
C SER A 37 -6.94 -36.34 -4.39
N PRO A 38 -7.24 -37.64 -4.35
CA PRO A 38 -8.36 -38.19 -3.58
C PRO A 38 -8.25 -37.95 -2.06
N ALA A 39 -7.02 -37.87 -1.52
CA ALA A 39 -6.84 -37.57 -0.09
C ALA A 39 -7.21 -36.10 0.22
N VAL A 40 -6.77 -35.16 -0.62
CA VAL A 40 -7.18 -33.75 -0.53
C VAL A 40 -8.70 -33.63 -0.61
N SER A 41 -9.33 -34.22 -1.62
CA SER A 41 -10.77 -34.18 -1.82
C SER A 41 -11.55 -34.75 -0.60
N ARG A 42 -11.11 -35.88 -0.05
CA ARG A 42 -11.72 -36.47 1.16
C ARG A 42 -11.55 -35.58 2.39
N THR A 43 -10.40 -34.95 2.54
CA THR A 43 -10.12 -34.07 3.68
C THR A 43 -10.98 -32.82 3.63
N ILE A 44 -11.14 -32.22 2.47
CA ILE A 44 -12.04 -31.06 2.25
C ILE A 44 -13.51 -31.48 2.45
N GLY A 45 -13.93 -32.63 1.88
CA GLY A 45 -15.30 -33.12 2.09
C GLY A 45 -15.66 -33.38 3.57
N ARG A 46 -14.69 -33.81 4.39
CA ARG A 46 -14.88 -33.93 5.86
C ARG A 46 -15.01 -32.55 6.52
N LEU A 47 -14.27 -31.54 6.06
CA LEU A 47 -14.41 -30.19 6.56
C LEU A 47 -15.78 -29.62 6.23
N GLU A 48 -16.26 -29.77 4.99
CA GLU A 48 -17.59 -29.34 4.54
C GLU A 48 -18.70 -30.03 5.34
N LEU A 49 -18.58 -31.34 5.53
CA LEU A 49 -19.53 -32.11 6.35
C LEU A 49 -19.57 -31.63 7.80
N HIS A 50 -18.41 -31.32 8.39
CA HIS A 50 -18.30 -30.83 9.76
C HIS A 50 -18.88 -29.43 9.91
N LEU A 51 -18.68 -28.56 8.93
CA LEU A 51 -19.23 -27.20 8.91
C LEU A 51 -20.71 -27.15 8.50
N GLY A 52 -21.23 -28.23 7.92
CA GLY A 52 -22.61 -28.29 7.42
C GLY A 52 -22.85 -27.44 6.17
N MET A 53 -21.80 -27.08 5.45
CA MET A 53 -21.86 -26.24 4.25
C MET A 53 -20.81 -26.66 3.21
N GLN A 54 -21.06 -26.37 1.94
CA GLN A 54 -20.11 -26.58 0.87
C GLN A 54 -19.20 -25.36 0.71
N LEU A 55 -17.89 -25.59 0.62
CA LEU A 55 -16.87 -24.59 0.36
C LEU A 55 -16.51 -24.53 -1.12
N PHE A 56 -16.77 -25.63 -1.85
CA PHE A 56 -16.58 -25.71 -3.30
C PHE A 56 -17.87 -26.16 -4.01
N LYS A 57 -18.12 -25.56 -5.18
CA LYS A 57 -19.11 -26.02 -6.16
C LYS A 57 -18.42 -26.87 -7.20
N ARG A 58 -18.99 -28.01 -7.57
CA ARG A 58 -18.55 -28.79 -8.73
C ARG A 58 -19.11 -28.17 -10.00
N THR A 59 -18.23 -27.78 -10.93
CA THR A 59 -18.59 -27.29 -12.25
C THR A 59 -17.98 -28.18 -13.32
N PRO A 60 -18.46 -28.14 -14.57
CA PRO A 60 -17.83 -28.87 -15.68
C PRO A 60 -16.36 -28.52 -15.92
N MET A 61 -15.93 -27.33 -15.45
CA MET A 61 -14.54 -26.83 -15.57
C MET A 61 -13.70 -27.13 -14.33
N GLY A 62 -14.27 -27.75 -13.28
CA GLY A 62 -13.52 -28.07 -12.04
C GLY A 62 -14.30 -27.72 -10.77
N ALA A 63 -13.58 -27.38 -9.72
CA ALA A 63 -14.14 -26.95 -8.44
C ALA A 63 -13.97 -25.43 -8.28
N GLU A 64 -15.08 -24.72 -8.09
CA GLU A 64 -15.11 -23.27 -7.83
C GLU A 64 -15.49 -23.01 -6.38
N LEU A 65 -14.97 -21.92 -5.79
CA LEU A 65 -15.33 -21.51 -4.42
C LEU A 65 -16.79 -21.08 -4.33
N THR A 66 -17.43 -21.41 -3.21
CA THR A 66 -18.67 -20.76 -2.78
C THR A 66 -18.35 -19.42 -2.14
N GLU A 67 -19.36 -18.58 -1.87
CA GLU A 67 -19.21 -17.34 -1.11
C GLU A 67 -18.61 -17.62 0.28
N GLN A 68 -19.17 -18.61 1.00
CA GLN A 68 -18.66 -19.05 2.31
C GLN A 68 -17.23 -19.62 2.22
N GLY A 69 -16.89 -20.28 1.11
CA GLY A 69 -15.54 -20.73 0.83
C GLY A 69 -14.58 -19.55 0.66
N GLY A 70 -15.01 -18.48 -0.02
CA GLY A 70 -14.24 -17.24 -0.19
C GLY A 70 -13.93 -16.55 1.14
N ASP A 71 -14.94 -16.39 1.98
CA ASP A 71 -14.79 -15.79 3.32
C ASP A 71 -13.84 -16.61 4.19
N LEU A 72 -14.02 -17.92 4.24
CA LEU A 72 -13.13 -18.81 4.99
C LEU A 72 -11.71 -18.77 4.48
N PHE A 73 -11.51 -18.73 3.15
CA PHE A 73 -10.17 -18.67 2.55
C PHE A 73 -9.43 -17.40 2.93
N ALA A 74 -10.09 -16.23 2.86
CA ALA A 74 -9.49 -14.95 3.21
C ALA A 74 -8.92 -14.96 4.65
N GLU A 75 -9.71 -15.45 5.61
CA GLU A 75 -9.30 -15.50 7.02
C GLU A 75 -8.26 -16.59 7.31
N VAL A 76 -8.39 -17.78 6.69
CA VAL A 76 -7.44 -18.88 6.88
C VAL A 76 -6.09 -18.54 6.27
N SER A 77 -6.05 -18.01 5.06
CA SER A 77 -4.81 -17.62 4.37
C SER A 77 -4.06 -16.54 5.17
N LYS A 78 -4.76 -15.51 5.64
CA LYS A 78 -4.20 -14.48 6.52
C LYS A 78 -3.66 -15.06 7.83
N SER A 79 -4.39 -15.98 8.45
CA SER A 79 -3.99 -16.62 9.71
C SER A 79 -2.76 -17.50 9.53
N PHE A 80 -2.69 -18.27 8.43
CA PHE A 80 -1.52 -19.12 8.12
C PHE A 80 -0.30 -18.29 7.82
N SER A 81 -0.39 -17.21 7.05
CA SER A 81 0.71 -16.27 6.83
C SER A 81 1.24 -15.69 8.15
N ASN A 82 0.35 -15.38 9.10
CA ASN A 82 0.76 -14.94 10.44
C ASN A 82 1.52 -16.03 11.23
N ILE A 83 1.05 -17.28 11.19
CA ILE A 83 1.69 -18.40 11.86
C ILE A 83 3.06 -18.69 11.23
N GLU A 84 3.15 -18.73 9.90
CA GLU A 84 4.39 -18.92 9.16
C GLU A 84 5.44 -17.87 9.51
N ARG A 85 5.01 -16.60 9.62
CA ARG A 85 5.88 -15.50 10.05
C ARG A 85 6.48 -15.75 11.44
N VAL A 86 5.64 -16.14 12.42
CA VAL A 86 6.11 -16.44 13.78
C VAL A 86 7.05 -17.64 13.77
N LEU A 87 6.73 -18.71 13.04
CA LEU A 87 7.57 -19.91 12.96
C LEU A 87 8.89 -19.63 12.24
N ALA A 88 8.87 -18.79 11.19
CA ALA A 88 10.09 -18.33 10.53
C ALA A 88 10.99 -17.54 11.50
N GLY A 89 10.41 -16.61 12.27
CA GLY A 89 11.11 -15.85 13.31
C GLY A 89 11.73 -16.76 14.39
N LEU A 90 10.99 -17.78 14.86
CA LEU A 90 11.50 -18.75 15.85
C LEU A 90 12.65 -19.61 15.29
N ARG A 91 12.63 -19.96 14.02
CA ARG A 91 13.73 -20.69 13.35
C ARG A 91 14.95 -19.78 13.10
N GLN A 92 14.77 -18.49 12.89
CA GLN A 92 15.84 -17.52 12.68
C GLN A 92 16.55 -17.13 13.98
N ASN A 93 15.90 -17.22 15.15
CA ASN A 93 16.55 -17.03 16.47
C ASN A 93 17.67 -18.05 16.74
N ALA A 94 17.81 -19.08 15.89
CA ALA A 94 18.96 -20.00 15.91
C ALA A 94 20.16 -19.53 15.05
N GLN A 95 19.98 -18.52 14.19
CA GLN A 95 21.07 -17.90 13.40
C GLN A 95 20.70 -16.44 13.07
N THR A 96 21.28 -15.52 13.78
CA THR A 96 21.17 -14.06 13.64
C THR A 96 21.55 -13.57 12.21
N LYS A 97 20.65 -13.68 11.26
CA LYS A 97 20.79 -13.00 9.99
C LYS A 97 19.53 -12.18 9.71
N ARG A 98 19.55 -10.90 10.15
CA ARG A 98 18.54 -9.92 9.74
C ARG A 98 18.47 -9.87 8.22
N ARG A 99 17.28 -9.79 7.68
CA ARG A 99 17.05 -9.66 6.24
C ARG A 99 17.18 -8.20 5.84
N THR A 100 17.99 -7.90 4.86
CA THR A 100 18.06 -6.56 4.30
C THR A 100 17.01 -6.43 3.20
N LEU A 101 16.09 -5.47 3.37
CA LEU A 101 15.08 -5.09 2.39
C LEU A 101 15.51 -3.79 1.71
N ARG A 102 15.75 -3.85 0.42
CA ARG A 102 16.08 -2.66 -0.39
C ARG A 102 14.81 -2.03 -0.94
N ILE A 103 14.50 -0.81 -0.49
CA ILE A 103 13.32 -0.05 -0.91
C ILE A 103 13.75 1.16 -1.74
N SER A 104 13.28 1.22 -2.99
CA SER A 104 13.57 2.30 -3.94
C SER A 104 12.35 3.24 -4.06
N VAL A 105 12.45 4.43 -3.46
CA VAL A 105 11.36 5.41 -3.33
C VAL A 105 11.86 6.84 -3.40
N SER A 106 10.95 7.84 -3.49
CA SER A 106 11.35 9.24 -3.33
C SER A 106 11.77 9.56 -1.89
N GLY A 107 12.66 10.54 -1.71
CA GLY A 107 13.03 11.03 -0.39
C GLY A 107 11.82 11.55 0.39
N ALA A 108 10.90 12.24 -0.29
CA ALA A 108 9.69 12.77 0.33
C ALA A 108 8.75 11.67 0.85
N PHE A 109 8.57 10.57 0.10
CA PHE A 109 7.83 9.41 0.59
C PHE A 109 8.50 8.80 1.83
N ALA A 110 9.80 8.56 1.77
CA ALA A 110 10.53 8.00 2.90
C ALA A 110 10.36 8.87 4.16
N THR A 111 10.51 10.20 4.03
CA THR A 111 10.49 11.14 5.15
C THR A 111 9.07 11.37 5.69
N HIS A 112 8.09 11.65 4.83
CA HIS A 112 6.80 12.17 5.27
C HIS A 112 5.73 11.08 5.42
N TRP A 113 5.87 9.96 4.70
CA TRP A 113 4.90 8.89 4.77
C TRP A 113 5.42 7.68 5.58
N PHE A 114 6.62 7.18 5.26
CA PHE A 114 7.11 5.93 5.85
C PHE A 114 7.73 6.15 7.24
N MET A 115 8.55 7.18 7.42
CA MET A 115 9.27 7.42 8.67
C MET A 115 8.35 7.56 9.89
N PRO A 116 7.18 8.22 9.82
CA PRO A 116 6.22 8.24 10.92
C PRO A 116 5.70 6.85 11.33
N ARG A 117 5.80 5.86 10.44
CA ARG A 117 5.36 4.47 10.64
C ARG A 117 6.49 3.50 10.95
N MET A 118 7.73 3.98 11.07
CA MET A 118 8.91 3.13 11.27
C MET A 118 8.77 2.22 12.49
N ASN A 119 8.29 2.73 13.62
CA ASN A 119 8.09 1.93 14.83
C ASN A 119 7.06 0.82 14.63
N GLN A 120 5.96 1.12 13.90
CA GLN A 120 4.94 0.14 13.57
C GLN A 120 5.50 -0.92 12.60
N PHE A 121 6.25 -0.49 11.60
CA PHE A 121 6.93 -1.40 10.67
C PHE A 121 7.89 -2.34 11.41
N GLN A 122 8.74 -1.82 12.27
CA GLN A 122 9.70 -2.64 13.05
C GLN A 122 9.01 -3.61 14.01
N ALA A 123 7.85 -3.24 14.57
CA ALA A 123 7.07 -4.13 15.42
C ALA A 123 6.43 -5.29 14.62
N LEU A 124 6.04 -5.04 13.36
CA LEU A 124 5.45 -6.05 12.47
C LEU A 124 6.51 -6.92 11.79
N PHE A 125 7.67 -6.34 11.49
CA PHE A 125 8.77 -6.97 10.75
C PHE A 125 10.10 -6.82 11.51
N PRO A 126 10.23 -7.41 12.71
CA PRO A 126 11.37 -7.18 13.61
C PRO A 126 12.72 -7.65 13.06
N ASP A 127 12.69 -8.61 12.11
CA ASP A 127 13.90 -9.20 11.52
C ASP A 127 14.31 -8.54 10.19
N VAL A 128 13.71 -7.36 9.87
CA VAL A 128 13.94 -6.66 8.62
C VAL A 128 14.71 -5.36 8.87
N ASP A 129 15.87 -5.27 8.25
CA ASP A 129 16.63 -4.01 8.15
C ASP A 129 16.36 -3.38 6.78
N ILE A 130 15.90 -2.11 6.76
CA ILE A 130 15.62 -1.41 5.50
C ILE A 130 16.88 -0.71 4.99
N GLN A 131 17.20 -0.96 3.73
CA GLN A 131 18.18 -0.20 2.97
C GLN A 131 17.45 0.70 1.98
N TRP A 132 17.53 2.01 2.19
CA TRP A 132 16.86 3.00 1.36
C TRP A 132 17.67 3.30 0.10
N GLN A 133 17.01 3.24 -1.05
CA GLN A 133 17.50 3.77 -2.33
C GLN A 133 16.62 4.97 -2.69
N LEU A 134 17.08 6.18 -2.33
CA LEU A 134 16.32 7.39 -2.56
C LEU A 134 16.49 7.87 -4.00
N ILE A 135 15.37 8.01 -4.71
CA ILE A 135 15.33 8.52 -6.07
C ILE A 135 15.20 10.04 -6.03
N ILE A 136 16.08 10.71 -6.76
CA ILE A 136 16.02 12.14 -7.01
C ILE A 136 15.36 12.34 -8.38
N GLY A 137 14.26 13.08 -8.43
CA GLY A 137 13.48 13.32 -9.66
C GLY A 137 12.28 12.38 -9.83
N PRO A 138 11.79 12.24 -11.08
CA PRO A 138 10.58 11.47 -11.37
C PRO A 138 10.69 9.98 -11.02
N LEU A 139 9.59 9.38 -10.55
CA LEU A 139 9.50 7.95 -10.21
C LEU A 139 9.09 7.07 -11.41
N ASP A 140 9.49 7.44 -12.62
CA ASP A 140 9.29 6.67 -13.87
C ASP A 140 10.56 5.94 -14.34
N CYS A 141 11.63 6.02 -13.53
CA CYS A 141 12.91 5.36 -13.83
C CYS A 141 12.81 3.83 -13.68
N PRO A 142 13.70 3.07 -14.35
CA PRO A 142 13.77 1.61 -14.21
C PRO A 142 13.95 1.14 -12.76
N VAL A 143 13.45 -0.06 -12.46
CA VAL A 143 13.71 -0.73 -11.18
C VAL A 143 15.07 -1.42 -11.24
N ASN A 144 16.03 -0.92 -10.47
CA ASN A 144 17.37 -1.50 -10.40
C ASN A 144 17.65 -1.96 -8.97
N ASP A 145 18.01 -3.23 -8.79
CA ASP A 145 18.48 -3.84 -7.53
C ASP A 145 17.65 -3.53 -6.26
N ALA A 146 16.36 -3.23 -6.43
CA ALA A 146 15.43 -3.03 -5.32
C ALA A 146 14.54 -4.27 -5.14
N ASP A 147 14.24 -4.58 -3.88
CA ASP A 147 13.28 -5.63 -3.54
C ASP A 147 11.84 -5.09 -3.68
N ILE A 148 11.62 -3.83 -3.29
CA ILE A 148 10.38 -3.06 -3.52
C ILE A 148 10.74 -1.70 -4.10
N ALA A 149 10.09 -1.30 -5.18
CA ALA A 149 10.25 0.02 -5.79
C ALA A 149 8.88 0.70 -5.97
N MET A 150 8.74 1.96 -5.57
CA MET A 150 7.56 2.78 -5.90
C MET A 150 7.76 3.43 -7.26
N ARG A 151 6.83 3.22 -8.20
CA ARG A 151 6.91 3.77 -9.57
C ARG A 151 5.54 4.22 -10.06
N PHE A 152 5.54 5.28 -10.88
CA PHE A 152 4.36 5.69 -11.63
C PHE A 152 4.36 5.01 -13.00
N ASP A 153 3.23 4.37 -13.36
CA ASP A 153 3.01 3.64 -14.62
C ASP A 153 4.24 2.83 -15.07
N PRO A 154 4.74 1.90 -14.24
CA PRO A 154 5.99 1.21 -14.52
C PRO A 154 5.87 0.34 -15.77
N LYS A 155 6.80 0.50 -16.70
CA LYS A 155 6.99 -0.43 -17.81
C LYS A 155 7.88 -1.57 -17.32
N VAL A 156 7.26 -2.68 -16.94
CA VAL A 156 7.97 -3.86 -16.42
C VAL A 156 7.68 -5.08 -17.27
N ASP A 157 8.62 -6.02 -17.26
CA ASP A 157 8.49 -7.33 -17.91
C ASP A 157 8.17 -8.44 -16.87
N ASP A 158 8.13 -9.68 -17.34
CA ASP A 158 7.77 -10.87 -16.54
C ASP A 158 8.69 -11.14 -15.34
N ARG A 159 9.78 -10.38 -15.17
CA ARG A 159 10.68 -10.47 -14.00
C ARG A 159 10.17 -9.72 -12.80
N TYR A 160 9.09 -8.94 -12.94
CA TYR A 160 8.54 -8.09 -11.91
C TYR A 160 7.06 -8.35 -11.67
N ARG A 161 6.61 -8.11 -10.45
CA ARG A 161 5.20 -8.01 -10.07
C ARG A 161 4.84 -6.58 -9.77
N ILE A 162 3.63 -6.21 -10.13
CA ILE A 162 3.04 -4.90 -9.81
C ILE A 162 1.96 -5.11 -8.75
N PHE A 163 2.05 -4.32 -7.69
CA PHE A 163 1.00 -4.15 -6.69
C PHE A 163 0.46 -2.73 -6.85
N PRO A 164 -0.76 -2.55 -7.38
CA PRO A 164 -1.37 -1.24 -7.48
C PRO A 164 -1.51 -0.62 -6.08
N LEU A 165 -0.99 0.59 -5.91
CA LEU A 165 -1.04 1.29 -4.64
C LEU A 165 -2.19 2.29 -4.62
N MET A 166 -2.20 3.24 -5.56
CA MET A 166 -3.20 4.29 -5.66
C MET A 166 -3.11 5.04 -7.00
N PRO A 167 -4.17 5.71 -7.46
CA PRO A 167 -4.07 6.70 -8.54
C PRO A 167 -3.13 7.85 -8.15
N GLU A 168 -2.45 8.45 -9.12
CA GLU A 168 -1.70 9.69 -8.85
C GLU A 168 -2.68 10.85 -8.71
N ILE A 169 -2.79 11.34 -7.48
CA ILE A 169 -3.69 12.41 -7.09
C ILE A 169 -2.87 13.60 -6.58
N LEU A 170 -3.22 14.78 -7.09
CA LEU A 170 -2.65 16.06 -6.72
C LEU A 170 -3.72 16.93 -6.07
N LEU A 171 -3.35 17.65 -5.04
CA LEU A 171 -4.21 18.64 -4.38
C LEU A 171 -3.37 19.76 -3.76
N PRO A 172 -3.90 20.99 -3.68
CA PRO A 172 -3.21 22.07 -3.00
C PRO A 172 -3.28 21.90 -1.49
N VAL A 173 -2.12 22.01 -0.83
CA VAL A 173 -1.98 21.82 0.62
C VAL A 173 -1.22 22.98 1.26
N ARG A 174 -1.50 23.23 2.54
CA ARG A 174 -0.80 24.22 3.36
C ARG A 174 -0.77 23.81 4.83
N SER A 175 0.07 24.44 5.61
CA SER A 175 -0.02 24.35 7.07
C SER A 175 -1.33 25.01 7.57
N PRO A 176 -2.01 24.45 8.57
CA PRO A 176 -3.12 25.14 9.24
C PRO A 176 -2.68 26.43 9.93
N ALA A 177 -1.40 26.55 10.29
CA ALA A 177 -0.80 27.75 10.88
C ALA A 177 -0.40 28.82 9.83
N PHE A 178 -0.54 28.53 8.52
CA PHE A 178 -0.27 29.51 7.48
C PHE A 178 -1.31 30.62 7.55
N ASP A 179 -0.85 31.84 7.94
CA ASP A 179 -1.71 33.01 8.09
C ASP A 179 -2.17 33.50 6.71
N PHE A 180 -3.39 33.16 6.38
CA PHE A 180 -4.05 33.60 5.17
C PHE A 180 -4.63 34.98 5.36
N ASN A 181 -3.95 36.01 4.87
CA ASN A 181 -4.50 37.34 4.85
C ASN A 181 -5.62 37.47 3.80
N SER A 182 -6.85 37.06 4.18
CA SER A 182 -8.04 36.97 3.33
C SER A 182 -8.43 38.29 2.64
N LYS A 183 -7.83 39.44 3.06
CA LYS A 183 -8.09 40.75 2.45
C LYS A 183 -7.35 40.94 1.11
N GLN A 184 -6.37 40.09 0.76
CA GLN A 184 -5.53 40.27 -0.41
C GLN A 184 -5.68 39.17 -1.48
N SER A 185 -6.36 38.08 -1.18
CA SER A 185 -6.50 36.96 -2.12
C SER A 185 -7.82 36.22 -1.92
N GLN A 186 -8.61 36.08 -2.99
CA GLN A 186 -9.88 35.34 -3.00
C GLN A 186 -9.62 33.82 -3.17
N SER A 187 -8.56 33.44 -3.91
CA SER A 187 -8.17 32.06 -4.15
C SER A 187 -7.30 31.44 -3.05
N GLY A 188 -6.76 32.26 -2.15
CA GLY A 188 -5.79 31.78 -1.15
C GLY A 188 -4.37 31.55 -1.67
N LEU A 189 -4.09 31.87 -2.93
CA LEU A 189 -2.82 31.57 -3.61
C LEU A 189 -1.78 32.70 -3.53
N ASN A 190 -1.87 33.63 -2.60
CA ASN A 190 -0.94 34.76 -2.52
C ASN A 190 0.53 34.37 -2.36
N GLN A 191 0.82 33.19 -1.80
CA GLN A 191 2.17 32.64 -1.67
C GLN A 191 2.18 31.15 -1.98
N VAL A 192 2.99 30.74 -2.96
CA VAL A 192 3.07 29.37 -3.45
C VAL A 192 4.50 28.84 -3.35
N ILE A 193 4.58 27.52 -3.23
CA ILE A 193 5.82 26.76 -3.18
C ILE A 193 5.81 25.82 -4.39
N THR A 194 6.81 25.95 -5.25
CA THR A 194 6.87 25.25 -6.54
C THR A 194 8.07 24.28 -6.58
N LEU A 195 7.83 23.09 -7.13
CA LEU A 195 8.89 22.14 -7.46
C LEU A 195 9.45 22.42 -8.84
N SER A 196 10.72 22.81 -8.92
CA SER A 196 11.43 23.03 -10.20
C SER A 196 11.46 21.75 -11.04
N GLY A 197 11.19 21.89 -12.34
CA GLY A 197 11.21 20.74 -13.26
C GLY A 197 10.05 19.77 -13.09
N SER A 198 9.05 20.07 -12.26
CA SER A 198 7.80 19.32 -12.21
C SER A 198 7.06 19.44 -13.54
N GLN A 199 6.46 18.33 -13.98
CA GLN A 199 5.52 18.34 -15.10
C GLN A 199 4.16 18.96 -14.72
N PHE A 200 3.86 19.06 -13.43
CA PHE A 200 2.61 19.64 -12.91
C PHE A 200 2.87 21.04 -12.38
N ARG A 201 1.97 21.96 -12.72
CA ARG A 201 2.05 23.37 -12.37
C ARG A 201 0.75 23.83 -11.70
N TRP A 202 0.79 24.97 -11.06
CA TRP A 202 -0.40 25.58 -10.46
C TRP A 202 -1.57 25.80 -11.46
N ALA A 203 -1.24 26.01 -12.75
CA ALA A 203 -2.22 26.13 -13.81
C ALA A 203 -3.01 24.83 -14.10
N ASP A 204 -2.51 23.69 -13.66
CA ASP A 204 -3.23 22.42 -13.80
C ASP A 204 -4.30 22.24 -12.70
N LEU A 205 -4.23 23.06 -11.64
CA LEU A 205 -5.16 23.02 -10.50
C LEU A 205 -6.09 24.23 -10.44
N TYR A 206 -5.68 25.38 -10.98
CA TYR A 206 -6.40 26.64 -10.82
C TYR A 206 -6.62 27.37 -12.14
N SER A 207 -7.67 28.20 -12.18
CA SER A 207 -7.94 29.08 -13.30
C SER A 207 -6.89 30.20 -13.44
N VAL A 208 -6.78 30.78 -14.62
CA VAL A 208 -5.85 31.90 -14.88
C VAL A 208 -6.07 33.07 -13.92
N ASP A 209 -7.33 33.39 -13.61
CA ASP A 209 -7.65 34.51 -12.70
C ASP A 209 -7.10 34.26 -11.30
N ALA A 210 -7.22 33.04 -10.78
CA ALA A 210 -6.68 32.67 -9.49
C ALA A 210 -5.12 32.76 -9.44
N LEU A 211 -4.47 32.44 -10.56
CA LEU A 211 -3.01 32.54 -10.67
C LEU A 211 -2.49 33.99 -10.66
N THR A 212 -3.31 34.97 -11.05
CA THR A 212 -2.91 36.38 -10.98
C THR A 212 -2.77 36.91 -9.55
N GLU A 213 -3.32 36.21 -8.58
CA GLU A 213 -3.22 36.54 -7.15
C GLU A 213 -1.87 36.12 -6.52
N ILE A 214 -1.06 35.34 -7.22
CA ILE A 214 0.26 34.88 -6.71
C ILE A 214 1.21 36.09 -6.62
N ALA A 215 1.45 36.52 -5.38
CA ALA A 215 2.36 37.63 -5.10
C ALA A 215 3.79 37.15 -4.82
N ARG A 216 3.96 35.91 -4.36
CA ARG A 216 5.28 35.33 -4.04
C ARG A 216 5.32 33.86 -4.44
N GLU A 217 6.49 33.46 -4.96
CA GLU A 217 6.79 32.08 -5.29
C GLU A 217 8.13 31.68 -4.65
N LEU A 218 8.12 30.54 -3.93
CA LEU A 218 9.33 29.88 -3.43
C LEU A 218 9.56 28.65 -4.31
N GLN A 219 10.75 28.53 -4.89
CA GLN A 219 11.06 27.45 -5.81
C GLN A 219 12.18 26.56 -5.26
N PHE A 220 11.94 25.25 -5.25
CA PHE A 220 12.89 24.23 -4.81
C PHE A 220 13.04 23.12 -5.83
N SER A 221 14.22 22.50 -5.91
CA SER A 221 14.49 21.36 -6.80
C SER A 221 14.22 20.00 -6.14
N ASP A 222 13.92 19.97 -4.84
CA ASP A 222 13.65 18.77 -4.08
C ASP A 222 12.25 18.82 -3.46
N TYR A 223 11.41 17.83 -3.78
CA TYR A 223 10.04 17.78 -3.29
C TYR A 223 9.95 17.59 -1.76
N ASN A 224 10.94 16.94 -1.15
CA ASN A 224 11.02 16.84 0.31
C ASN A 224 11.06 18.23 0.98
N VAL A 225 11.85 19.15 0.39
CA VAL A 225 11.94 20.54 0.86
C VAL A 225 10.63 21.30 0.61
N VAL A 226 9.96 21.07 -0.52
CA VAL A 226 8.65 21.66 -0.81
C VAL A 226 7.62 21.31 0.28
N VAL A 227 7.51 20.02 0.63
CA VAL A 227 6.60 19.56 1.69
C VAL A 227 6.99 20.14 3.06
N GLN A 228 8.28 20.17 3.36
CA GLN A 228 8.77 20.74 4.61
C GLN A 228 8.47 22.24 4.72
N ALA A 229 8.65 22.99 3.63
CA ALA A 229 8.32 24.41 3.59
C ALA A 229 6.81 24.65 3.79
N ALA A 230 5.96 23.81 3.19
CA ALA A 230 4.51 23.87 3.42
C ALA A 230 4.15 23.61 4.89
N LEU A 231 4.75 22.61 5.53
CA LEU A 231 4.57 22.30 6.96
C LEU A 231 4.97 23.46 7.86
N MET A 232 6.02 24.20 7.48
CA MET A 232 6.49 25.38 8.20
C MET A 232 5.67 26.64 7.90
N GLY A 233 4.56 26.54 7.15
CA GLY A 233 3.71 27.69 6.84
C GLY A 233 4.32 28.68 5.87
N GLN A 234 5.21 28.25 4.97
CA GLN A 234 5.85 29.13 3.99
C GLN A 234 4.99 29.34 2.73
N GLY A 235 3.76 28.81 2.66
CA GLY A 235 2.85 28.99 1.54
C GLY A 235 2.08 27.73 1.19
N ASN A 236 1.40 27.78 0.05
CA ASN A 236 0.67 26.65 -0.53
C ASN A 236 1.61 25.80 -1.39
N ALA A 237 1.51 24.49 -1.30
CA ALA A 237 2.25 23.54 -2.13
C ALA A 237 1.30 22.61 -2.90
N ILE A 238 1.74 22.09 -4.05
CA ILE A 238 1.07 20.99 -4.72
C ILE A 238 1.46 19.71 -3.97
N GLY A 239 0.49 19.06 -3.32
CA GLY A 239 0.66 17.83 -2.58
C GLY A 239 0.41 16.61 -3.49
N TRP A 240 1.37 15.71 -3.61
CA TRP A 240 1.13 14.35 -4.10
C TRP A 240 0.53 13.52 -2.98
N LEU A 241 -0.69 13.01 -3.14
CA LEU A 241 -1.39 12.24 -2.11
C LEU A 241 -0.53 11.06 -1.60
N SER A 242 0.25 10.45 -2.50
CA SER A 242 1.20 9.38 -2.15
C SER A 242 2.29 9.79 -1.15
N VAL A 243 2.48 11.08 -0.89
CA VAL A 243 3.46 11.62 0.07
C VAL A 243 2.76 12.30 1.24
N VAL A 244 1.71 13.09 0.97
CA VAL A 244 1.10 13.96 1.98
C VAL A 244 -0.10 13.34 2.69
N SER A 245 -0.51 12.10 2.36
CA SER A 245 -1.71 11.47 2.94
C SER A 245 -1.67 11.44 4.48
N THR A 246 -0.55 11.04 5.07
CA THR A 246 -0.37 11.04 6.53
C THR A 246 -0.49 12.43 7.15
N LEU A 247 0.06 13.43 6.46
CA LEU A 247 0.05 14.81 6.94
C LEU A 247 -1.35 15.44 6.88
N LEU A 248 -2.15 15.03 5.88
CA LEU A 248 -3.56 15.39 5.77
C LEU A 248 -4.40 14.66 6.82
N ALA A 249 -4.19 13.34 6.98
CA ALA A 249 -4.94 12.51 7.92
C ALA A 249 -4.75 12.97 9.37
N ASN A 250 -3.57 13.45 9.74
CA ASN A 250 -3.26 13.93 11.10
C ASN A 250 -3.41 15.44 11.27
N GLY A 251 -3.83 16.19 10.22
CA GLY A 251 -4.05 17.63 10.25
C GLY A 251 -2.77 18.49 10.27
N SER A 252 -1.58 17.92 10.08
CA SER A 252 -0.33 18.69 9.95
C SER A 252 -0.30 19.54 8.69
N LEU A 253 -0.92 19.06 7.62
CA LEU A 253 -1.31 19.84 6.45
C LEU A 253 -2.83 19.80 6.30
N VAL A 254 -3.38 20.83 5.67
CA VAL A 254 -4.80 20.89 5.31
C VAL A 254 -4.92 21.22 3.82
N PRO A 255 -6.00 20.76 3.14
CA PRO A 255 -6.30 21.22 1.80
C PRO A 255 -6.48 22.76 1.83
N SER A 256 -5.77 23.47 0.94
CA SER A 256 -5.95 24.92 0.84
C SER A 256 -7.12 25.31 -0.06
N HIS A 257 -7.60 24.37 -0.87
CA HIS A 257 -8.76 24.50 -1.75
C HIS A 257 -9.34 23.09 -2.04
N PRO A 258 -10.65 22.96 -2.29
CA PRO A 258 -11.29 21.65 -2.55
C PRO A 258 -10.99 21.05 -3.94
N VAL A 259 -9.99 21.55 -4.64
CA VAL A 259 -9.55 21.00 -5.94
C VAL A 259 -8.73 19.74 -5.72
N VAL A 260 -9.13 18.66 -6.39
CA VAL A 260 -8.40 17.39 -6.45
C VAL A 260 -8.27 17.00 -7.92
N VAL A 261 -7.04 16.76 -8.36
CA VAL A 261 -6.74 16.39 -9.75
C VAL A 261 -6.17 14.97 -9.79
N SER A 262 -6.84 14.08 -10.54
CA SER A 262 -6.26 12.79 -10.94
C SER A 262 -5.53 12.98 -12.26
N THR A 263 -4.27 12.57 -12.29
CA THR A 263 -3.44 12.72 -13.50
C THR A 263 -3.70 11.63 -14.55
N GLY A 264 -4.48 10.60 -14.18
CA GLY A 264 -4.68 9.39 -14.99
C GLY A 264 -3.56 8.37 -14.86
N ARG A 265 -2.46 8.68 -14.15
CA ARG A 265 -1.37 7.74 -13.85
C ARG A 265 -1.65 6.97 -12.57
N SER A 266 -1.01 5.81 -12.44
CA SER A 266 -1.11 4.96 -11.25
C SER A 266 0.25 4.87 -10.54
N CYS A 267 0.24 5.08 -9.23
CA CYS A 267 1.37 4.79 -8.36
C CYS A 267 1.34 3.31 -7.98
N ASN A 268 2.45 2.62 -8.13
CA ASN A 268 2.52 1.18 -7.95
C ASN A 268 3.76 0.79 -7.12
N LEU A 269 3.63 -0.29 -6.35
CA LEU A 269 4.79 -0.99 -5.81
C LEU A 269 5.20 -2.08 -6.80
N VAL A 270 6.46 -2.09 -7.18
CA VAL A 270 7.06 -3.03 -8.13
C VAL A 270 8.06 -3.90 -7.39
N THR A 271 7.95 -5.22 -7.51
CA THR A 271 8.82 -6.17 -6.81
C THR A 271 9.44 -7.15 -7.79
N SER A 272 10.65 -7.65 -7.50
CA SER A 272 11.25 -8.70 -8.30
C SER A 272 10.62 -10.07 -7.97
N ILE A 273 10.32 -10.89 -8.98
CA ILE A 273 9.84 -12.27 -8.77
C ILE A 273 10.87 -13.19 -8.13
N LYS A 274 12.14 -12.79 -8.09
CA LYS A 274 13.24 -13.57 -7.48
C LYS A 274 13.30 -13.42 -5.97
N THR A 275 12.61 -12.43 -5.41
CA THR A 275 12.62 -12.17 -3.98
C THR A 275 11.53 -13.03 -3.30
N ASP A 276 11.78 -13.44 -2.07
CA ASP A 276 10.93 -14.33 -1.25
C ASP A 276 9.48 -13.80 -1.18
N GLU A 277 8.57 -14.45 -1.94
CA GLU A 277 7.27 -13.89 -2.33
C GLU A 277 6.37 -13.48 -1.15
N TRP A 278 6.31 -14.30 -0.10
CA TRP A 278 5.38 -14.06 1.01
C TRP A 278 5.76 -12.82 1.83
N PHE A 279 7.05 -12.65 2.11
CA PHE A 279 7.58 -11.56 2.90
C PHE A 279 7.41 -10.20 2.22
N ILE A 280 7.72 -10.13 0.92
CA ILE A 280 7.55 -8.91 0.13
C ILE A 280 6.07 -8.56 -0.02
N ARG A 281 5.23 -9.58 -0.21
CA ARG A 281 3.79 -9.40 -0.31
C ARG A 281 3.20 -8.80 0.97
N ASP A 282 3.54 -9.35 2.13
CA ASP A 282 3.07 -8.84 3.43
C ASP A 282 3.43 -7.36 3.64
N ILE A 283 4.64 -6.95 3.20
CA ILE A 283 5.07 -5.55 3.29
C ILE A 283 4.29 -4.67 2.30
N CYS A 284 4.10 -5.13 1.06
CA CYS A 284 3.30 -4.39 0.08
C CYS A 284 1.85 -4.25 0.54
N ASP A 285 1.23 -5.32 1.04
CA ASP A 285 -0.13 -5.31 1.56
C ASP A 285 -0.26 -4.36 2.77
N TRP A 286 0.73 -4.36 3.69
CA TRP A 286 0.77 -3.42 4.79
C TRP A 286 0.85 -1.95 4.30
N ILE A 287 1.70 -1.65 3.32
CA ILE A 287 1.79 -0.30 2.75
C ILE A 287 0.44 0.12 2.16
N ILE A 288 -0.21 -0.76 1.37
CA ILE A 288 -1.51 -0.50 0.75
C ILE A 288 -2.59 -0.25 1.81
N ASP A 289 -2.64 -1.08 2.85
CA ASP A 289 -3.64 -0.95 3.92
C ASP A 289 -3.44 0.34 4.74
N GLU A 290 -2.20 0.77 4.97
CA GLU A 290 -1.92 2.05 5.62
C GLU A 290 -2.37 3.24 4.76
N TYR A 291 -2.17 3.20 3.43
CA TYR A 291 -2.70 4.23 2.54
C TYR A 291 -4.23 4.28 2.55
N ARG A 292 -4.89 3.13 2.50
CA ARG A 292 -6.35 3.07 2.61
C ARG A 292 -6.85 3.64 3.93
N ARG A 293 -6.09 3.45 5.02
CA ARG A 293 -6.39 4.05 6.31
C ARG A 293 -6.27 5.57 6.25
N ASP A 294 -5.17 6.11 5.70
CA ASP A 294 -4.99 7.54 5.53
C ASP A 294 -6.16 8.16 4.74
N VAL A 295 -6.54 7.56 3.60
CA VAL A 295 -7.64 8.06 2.76
C VAL A 295 -8.97 8.07 3.52
N ARG A 296 -9.26 7.03 4.30
CA ARG A 296 -10.46 7.02 5.15
C ARG A 296 -10.46 8.15 6.17
N GLU A 297 -9.33 8.40 6.83
CA GLU A 297 -9.22 9.52 7.79
C GLU A 297 -9.31 10.89 7.11
N ILE A 298 -8.72 11.06 5.93
CA ILE A 298 -8.86 12.26 5.11
C ILE A 298 -10.33 12.50 4.75
N ASN A 299 -11.03 11.48 4.27
CA ASN A 299 -12.44 11.58 3.87
C ASN A 299 -13.38 11.87 5.05
N LYS A 300 -13.06 11.41 6.25
CA LYS A 300 -13.79 11.78 7.47
C LYS A 300 -13.56 13.27 7.84
N ALA A 301 -12.32 13.74 7.68
CA ALA A 301 -11.95 15.10 8.05
C ALA A 301 -12.43 16.15 7.02
N TYR A 302 -12.52 15.79 5.75
CA TYR A 302 -12.75 16.70 4.62
C TYR A 302 -13.92 16.26 3.72
N GLU A 303 -14.96 15.66 4.29
CA GLU A 303 -16.27 15.34 3.65
C GLU A 303 -16.15 14.61 2.31
N GLY A 304 -15.31 13.57 2.24
CA GLY A 304 -15.17 12.76 1.04
C GLY A 304 -14.35 13.43 -0.07
N LEU A 305 -13.35 14.21 0.31
CA LEU A 305 -12.46 14.93 -0.61
C LEU A 305 -11.78 14.02 -1.65
N ILE A 306 -11.45 12.79 -1.28
CA ILE A 306 -10.75 11.83 -2.13
C ILE A 306 -11.72 10.68 -2.47
N ASN A 307 -11.92 10.41 -3.76
CA ASN A 307 -12.66 9.22 -4.17
C ASN A 307 -11.91 7.97 -3.69
N GLU A 308 -12.64 7.01 -3.12
CA GLU A 308 -12.07 5.71 -2.74
C GLU A 308 -11.61 4.94 -3.99
N PHE A 309 -10.50 4.20 -3.90
CA PHE A 309 -9.87 3.41 -4.97
C PHE A 309 -9.40 2.04 -4.45
#